data_520c86a80a07cf439a4627e37e25c614
#
_entry.id   520c86a80a07cf439a4627e37e25c614
#
_cell.length_a   1.000
_cell.length_b   1.000
_cell.length_c   1.000
_cell.angle_alpha   90.00
_cell.angle_beta   90.00
_cell.angle_gamma   90.00
#
_symmetry.space_group_name_H-M   'P 1'
#
loop_
_entity.id
_entity.type
_entity.pdbx_description
1 polymer ?
#
loop_
_entity_poly.entity_id
_entity_poly.type
_entity_poly.pdbx_seq_one_letter_code
_entity_poly.pdbx_strand_id
1 'polypeptide(L)'
;MTPISAPAEPAAIPLRTGGVAGSSAPEAWFRQYGVPFTRNVSTATLTPFLPDPAKATGAAVIVAPGGGFLMLSMEAEGWAVARALAARGIAAFVLKYRVKPTPAGMADFEQAVSAMFASAGRSDSRMRPDDAVAGLANPIADARAAFALVRSRATEWKVDPARVGMIGFSAGAMTTMVTTLAAPDARPAFIAPIYGSMEAVKVPANAPPMFAVLAADDPLFAHKGFGLIDAWQTAGRPVEFHLYEKGGHGFGLGKKGTTSPGWFSAFVSWLDANGFLKPTQ
;
A
#
# COMPACT_ATOMS: atom_id res chain seq x y z
N MET A 1 15.51 -0.14 -16.95
CA MET A 1 14.58 0.98 -16.61
C MET A 1 14.81 2.14 -17.57
N THR A 2 13.74 2.83 -18.04
CA THR A 2 13.86 3.92 -19.03
C THR A 2 13.31 5.21 -18.44
N PRO A 3 14.11 6.30 -18.33
CA PRO A 3 13.63 7.59 -17.85
C PRO A 3 12.45 8.11 -18.68
N ILE A 4 11.49 8.75 -18.01
CA ILE A 4 10.34 9.43 -18.66
C ILE A 4 10.11 10.79 -17.99
N SER A 5 9.38 11.67 -18.67
CA SER A 5 8.84 12.86 -18.06
C SER A 5 7.82 12.50 -16.97
N ALA A 6 7.72 13.34 -15.93
CA ALA A 6 6.72 13.14 -14.89
C ALA A 6 5.31 13.17 -15.50
N PRO A 7 4.47 12.15 -15.25
CA PRO A 7 3.07 12.20 -15.61
C PRO A 7 2.36 13.37 -14.92
N ALA A 8 1.35 13.93 -15.57
CA ALA A 8 0.54 14.98 -14.96
C ALA A 8 -0.28 14.40 -13.78
N GLU A 9 -0.16 15.01 -12.61
CA GLU A 9 -0.92 14.67 -11.40
C GLU A 9 -1.73 15.89 -10.88
N PRO A 10 -2.66 16.47 -11.69
CA PRO A 10 -3.31 17.74 -11.36
C PRO A 10 -4.17 17.68 -10.10
N ALA A 11 -4.62 16.50 -9.71
CA ALA A 11 -5.42 16.27 -8.50
C ALA A 11 -4.56 15.92 -7.26
N ALA A 12 -3.24 15.85 -7.39
CA ALA A 12 -2.36 15.50 -6.27
C ALA A 12 -2.31 16.62 -5.23
N ILE A 13 -2.62 16.28 -3.99
CA ILE A 13 -2.68 17.23 -2.86
C ILE A 13 -1.44 17.01 -1.99
N PRO A 14 -0.57 18.02 -1.79
CA PRO A 14 0.58 17.89 -0.91
C PRO A 14 0.17 17.68 0.55
N LEU A 15 0.76 16.67 1.21
CA LEU A 15 0.46 16.34 2.61
C LEU A 15 1.23 17.20 3.62
N ARG A 16 2.23 17.96 3.17
CA ARG A 16 3.04 18.90 3.99
C ARG A 16 3.71 18.23 5.20
N THR A 17 4.13 16.98 5.05
CA THR A 17 4.78 16.18 6.11
C THR A 17 6.29 16.42 6.22
N GLY A 18 6.82 17.41 5.52
CA GLY A 18 8.25 17.73 5.47
C GLY A 18 8.97 17.07 4.31
N GLY A 19 10.29 17.21 4.28
CA GLY A 19 11.18 16.60 3.29
C GLY A 19 11.76 15.25 3.75
N VAL A 20 12.78 14.78 3.03
CA VAL A 20 13.60 13.61 3.39
C VAL A 20 15.02 14.09 3.69
N ALA A 21 15.52 13.78 4.88
CA ALA A 21 16.88 14.12 5.26
C ALA A 21 17.91 13.50 4.29
N GLY A 22 18.89 14.28 3.86
CA GLY A 22 19.91 13.83 2.92
C GLY A 22 19.43 13.71 1.46
N SER A 23 18.17 14.05 1.15
CA SER A 23 17.68 14.07 -0.23
C SER A 23 18.17 15.33 -0.95
N SER A 24 19.02 15.14 -1.97
CA SER A 24 19.49 16.20 -2.86
C SER A 24 19.05 16.02 -4.30
N ALA A 25 18.67 14.79 -4.68
CA ALA A 25 18.17 14.48 -6.01
C ALA A 25 16.68 14.80 -6.14
N PRO A 26 16.23 15.42 -7.25
CA PRO A 26 14.83 15.66 -7.51
C PRO A 26 14.06 14.36 -7.70
N GLU A 27 12.72 14.42 -7.50
CA GLU A 27 11.82 13.36 -7.90
C GLU A 27 12.04 13.03 -9.38
N ALA A 28 12.18 11.74 -9.70
CA ALA A 28 12.43 11.29 -11.05
C ALA A 28 11.51 10.13 -11.42
N TRP A 29 11.06 10.12 -12.67
CA TRP A 29 10.13 9.13 -13.20
C TRP A 29 10.82 8.25 -14.24
N PHE A 30 10.43 6.99 -14.26
CA PHE A 30 10.93 6.02 -15.22
C PHE A 30 9.88 4.95 -15.51
N ARG A 31 10.05 4.24 -16.60
CA ARG A 31 9.23 3.09 -16.99
C ARG A 31 9.94 1.80 -16.67
N GLN A 32 9.27 0.91 -15.98
CA GLN A 32 9.70 -0.47 -15.72
C GLN A 32 8.50 -1.40 -15.94
N TYR A 33 8.70 -2.55 -16.54
CA TYR A 33 7.63 -3.49 -16.90
C TYR A 33 6.48 -2.84 -17.72
N GLY A 34 6.81 -1.85 -18.52
CA GLY A 34 5.83 -1.12 -19.33
C GLY A 34 5.05 -0.02 -18.61
N VAL A 35 5.20 0.17 -17.31
CA VAL A 35 4.40 1.11 -16.49
C VAL A 35 5.25 2.14 -15.75
N PRO A 36 4.67 3.33 -15.39
CA PRO A 36 5.38 4.38 -14.67
C PRO A 36 5.68 4.03 -13.23
N PHE A 37 6.92 4.35 -12.84
CA PHE A 37 7.42 4.37 -11.47
C PHE A 37 8.01 5.73 -11.15
N THR A 38 8.04 6.09 -9.86
CA THR A 38 8.76 7.28 -9.38
C THR A 38 9.76 6.92 -8.29
N ARG A 39 10.85 7.72 -8.18
CA ARG A 39 11.87 7.61 -7.14
C ARG A 39 12.25 8.99 -6.60
N ASN A 40 13.01 9.03 -5.51
CA ASN A 40 13.40 10.28 -4.85
C ASN A 40 12.20 11.16 -4.45
N VAL A 41 11.08 10.52 -4.10
CA VAL A 41 9.90 11.22 -3.59
C VAL A 41 10.25 11.83 -2.23
N SER A 42 10.43 13.14 -2.18
CA SER A 42 10.73 13.91 -0.97
C SER A 42 9.53 14.70 -0.46
N THR A 43 8.49 14.84 -1.26
CA THR A 43 7.22 15.49 -0.90
C THR A 43 6.07 14.51 -1.07
N ALA A 44 5.44 14.14 0.04
CA ALA A 44 4.30 13.24 -0.01
C ALA A 44 3.06 13.93 -0.57
N THR A 45 2.31 13.22 -1.42
CA THR A 45 1.03 13.68 -1.96
C THR A 45 -0.05 12.62 -1.84
N LEU A 46 -1.31 13.05 -1.82
CA LEU A 46 -2.48 12.20 -1.86
C LEU A 46 -3.32 12.56 -3.09
N THR A 47 -3.55 11.59 -3.98
CA THR A 47 -4.34 11.80 -5.20
C THR A 47 -5.68 11.10 -5.09
N PRO A 48 -6.82 11.84 -5.07
CA PRO A 48 -8.15 11.26 -4.99
C PRO A 48 -8.60 10.65 -6.32
N PHE A 49 -9.25 9.49 -6.24
CA PHE A 49 -10.00 8.81 -7.28
C PHE A 49 -11.41 8.55 -6.75
N LEU A 50 -12.32 9.44 -7.06
CA LEU A 50 -13.67 9.40 -6.53
C LEU A 50 -14.59 8.58 -7.42
N PRO A 51 -15.51 7.81 -6.84
CA PRO A 51 -16.54 7.11 -7.63
C PRO A 51 -17.56 8.08 -8.21
N ASP A 52 -18.36 7.59 -9.14
CA ASP A 52 -19.59 8.26 -9.52
C ASP A 52 -20.44 8.55 -8.26
N PRO A 53 -20.84 9.80 -8.02
CA PRO A 53 -21.61 10.18 -6.83
C PRO A 53 -22.89 9.37 -6.60
N ALA A 54 -23.48 8.82 -7.67
CA ALA A 54 -24.68 7.98 -7.61
C ALA A 54 -24.37 6.54 -7.14
N LYS A 55 -23.10 6.13 -7.18
CA LYS A 55 -22.64 4.78 -6.79
C LYS A 55 -21.81 4.79 -5.51
N ALA A 56 -21.56 5.96 -4.93
CA ALA A 56 -20.72 6.11 -3.76
C ALA A 56 -21.27 5.32 -2.57
N THR A 57 -20.46 4.40 -2.04
CA THR A 57 -20.80 3.57 -0.87
C THR A 57 -20.50 4.27 0.45
N GLY A 58 -19.73 5.36 0.43
CA GLY A 58 -19.17 6.01 1.60
C GLY A 58 -17.86 5.37 2.12
N ALA A 59 -17.51 4.17 1.66
CA ALA A 59 -16.21 3.57 1.97
C ALA A 59 -15.07 4.31 1.28
N ALA A 60 -13.92 4.34 1.96
CA ALA A 60 -12.69 4.93 1.41
C ALA A 60 -11.47 4.05 1.66
N VAL A 61 -10.52 4.06 0.72
CA VAL A 61 -9.28 3.29 0.79
C VAL A 61 -8.08 4.16 0.45
N ILE A 62 -7.13 4.29 1.37
CA ILE A 62 -5.81 4.83 1.07
C ILE A 62 -4.99 3.72 0.44
N VAL A 63 -4.43 3.97 -0.75
CA VAL A 63 -3.68 3.01 -1.55
C VAL A 63 -2.20 3.36 -1.48
N ALA A 64 -1.38 2.48 -0.88
CA ALA A 64 0.07 2.65 -0.76
C ALA A 64 0.81 1.72 -1.74
N PRO A 65 1.41 2.25 -2.81
CA PRO A 65 2.17 1.45 -3.76
C PRO A 65 3.42 0.82 -3.15
N GLY A 66 3.92 -0.27 -3.74
CA GLY A 66 5.20 -0.88 -3.41
C GLY A 66 6.39 -0.23 -4.14
N GLY A 67 7.56 -0.83 -3.95
CA GLY A 67 8.81 -0.39 -4.58
C GLY A 67 10.02 -0.38 -3.64
N GLY A 68 10.00 -1.19 -2.58
CA GLY A 68 11.14 -1.42 -1.68
C GLY A 68 11.61 -0.19 -0.92
N PHE A 69 10.77 0.83 -0.77
CA PHE A 69 11.12 2.14 -0.19
C PHE A 69 12.20 2.92 -0.97
N LEU A 70 12.56 2.49 -2.17
CA LEU A 70 13.47 3.20 -3.08
C LEU A 70 12.72 3.88 -4.24
N MET A 71 11.55 3.37 -4.56
CA MET A 71 10.67 3.82 -5.62
C MET A 71 9.21 3.53 -5.29
N LEU A 72 8.28 3.98 -6.14
CA LEU A 72 6.85 3.65 -6.03
C LEU A 72 6.30 3.19 -7.39
N SER A 73 5.59 2.07 -7.39
CA SER A 73 4.88 1.49 -8.55
C SER A 73 3.54 2.21 -8.77
N MET A 74 3.61 3.42 -9.34
CA MET A 74 2.46 4.35 -9.35
C MET A 74 1.29 3.86 -10.18
N GLU A 75 1.53 3.21 -11.32
CA GLU A 75 0.42 2.72 -12.16
C GLU A 75 -0.15 1.40 -11.61
N ALA A 76 0.68 0.35 -11.51
CA ALA A 76 0.18 -1.00 -11.26
C ALA A 76 -0.40 -1.18 -9.85
N GLU A 77 0.19 -0.52 -8.85
CA GLU A 77 -0.14 -0.66 -7.44
C GLU A 77 -0.76 0.62 -6.83
N GLY A 78 -0.88 1.67 -7.63
CA GLY A 78 -1.50 2.94 -7.25
C GLY A 78 -2.75 3.23 -8.08
N TRP A 79 -2.55 3.86 -9.23
CA TRP A 79 -3.65 4.43 -10.03
C TRP A 79 -4.61 3.37 -10.59
N ALA A 80 -4.11 2.22 -11.07
CA ALA A 80 -4.98 1.15 -11.57
C ALA A 80 -5.87 0.58 -10.46
N VAL A 81 -5.31 0.37 -9.27
CA VAL A 81 -6.06 -0.10 -8.09
C VAL A 81 -7.09 0.94 -7.68
N ALA A 82 -6.73 2.22 -7.63
CA ALA A 82 -7.64 3.30 -7.26
C ALA A 82 -8.81 3.43 -8.26
N ARG A 83 -8.53 3.33 -9.56
CA ARG A 83 -9.61 3.31 -10.58
C ARG A 83 -10.53 2.10 -10.43
N ALA A 84 -9.97 0.93 -10.12
CA ALA A 84 -10.76 -0.28 -9.92
C ALA A 84 -11.67 -0.18 -8.67
N LEU A 85 -11.20 0.43 -7.58
CA LEU A 85 -11.99 0.72 -6.39
C LEU A 85 -13.08 1.75 -6.67
N ALA A 86 -12.75 2.86 -7.35
CA ALA A 86 -13.72 3.90 -7.72
C ALA A 86 -14.84 3.35 -8.62
N ALA A 87 -14.52 2.44 -9.55
CA ALA A 87 -15.52 1.74 -10.37
C ALA A 87 -16.49 0.87 -9.55
N ARG A 88 -16.14 0.50 -8.31
CA ARG A 88 -16.97 -0.24 -7.35
C ARG A 88 -17.65 0.64 -6.31
N GLY A 89 -17.64 1.96 -6.50
CA GLY A 89 -18.28 2.91 -5.58
C GLY A 89 -17.45 3.25 -4.35
N ILE A 90 -16.19 2.83 -4.30
CA ILE A 90 -15.28 3.04 -3.17
C ILE A 90 -14.35 4.20 -3.50
N ALA A 91 -14.36 5.27 -2.70
CA ALA A 91 -13.40 6.36 -2.87
C ALA A 91 -11.99 5.84 -2.61
N ALA A 92 -11.05 6.13 -3.50
CA ALA A 92 -9.67 5.69 -3.36
C ALA A 92 -8.71 6.87 -3.40
N PHE A 93 -7.65 6.80 -2.61
CA PHE A 93 -6.68 7.87 -2.44
C PHE A 93 -5.28 7.30 -2.57
N VAL A 94 -4.60 7.58 -3.68
CA VAL A 94 -3.24 7.08 -3.90
C VAL A 94 -2.25 7.92 -3.10
N LEU A 95 -1.55 7.27 -2.19
CA LEU A 95 -0.52 7.87 -1.36
C LEU A 95 0.86 7.72 -2.04
N LYS A 96 1.35 8.81 -2.63
CA LYS A 96 2.75 8.91 -3.06
C LYS A 96 3.57 9.33 -1.83
N TYR A 97 4.01 8.34 -1.05
CA TYR A 97 4.74 8.59 0.20
C TYR A 97 6.23 8.79 -0.03
N ARG A 98 6.91 9.43 0.92
CA ARG A 98 8.35 9.70 0.86
C ARG A 98 9.14 8.40 0.92
N VAL A 99 10.11 8.29 0.03
CA VAL A 99 11.01 7.12 -0.09
C VAL A 99 12.45 7.49 0.25
N LYS A 100 13.30 6.51 0.45
CA LYS A 100 14.73 6.71 0.69
C LYS A 100 15.37 7.36 -0.54
N PRO A 101 16.33 8.29 -0.34
CA PRO A 101 17.13 8.83 -1.43
C PRO A 101 17.85 7.73 -2.19
N THR A 102 17.92 7.87 -3.52
CA THR A 102 18.61 6.94 -4.41
C THR A 102 19.64 7.68 -5.26
N PRO A 103 20.65 7.00 -5.79
CA PRO A 103 21.65 7.60 -6.67
C PRO A 103 21.00 8.33 -7.85
N ALA A 104 21.59 9.46 -8.29
CA ALA A 104 21.06 10.22 -9.42
C ALA A 104 21.14 9.45 -10.73
N GLY A 105 22.26 8.72 -10.97
CA GLY A 105 22.46 7.90 -12.17
C GLY A 105 21.50 6.70 -12.23
N MET A 106 20.99 6.40 -13.44
CA MET A 106 20.06 5.27 -13.62
C MET A 106 20.76 3.92 -13.40
N ALA A 107 21.99 3.75 -13.87
CA ALA A 107 22.75 2.50 -13.70
C ALA A 107 23.00 2.18 -12.21
N ASP A 108 23.42 3.18 -11.43
CA ASP A 108 23.65 3.02 -9.99
C ASP A 108 22.35 2.73 -9.23
N PHE A 109 21.25 3.37 -9.66
CA PHE A 109 19.91 3.08 -9.13
C PHE A 109 19.47 1.65 -9.44
N GLU A 110 19.64 1.16 -10.68
CA GLU A 110 19.33 -0.22 -11.05
C GLU A 110 20.15 -1.23 -10.23
N GLN A 111 21.42 -0.93 -9.98
CA GLN A 111 22.28 -1.73 -9.11
C GLN A 111 21.76 -1.75 -7.67
N ALA A 112 21.38 -0.58 -7.11
CA ALA A 112 20.82 -0.49 -5.77
C ALA A 112 19.51 -1.29 -5.62
N VAL A 113 18.62 -1.22 -6.61
CA VAL A 113 17.38 -1.99 -6.65
C VAL A 113 17.67 -3.50 -6.72
N SER A 114 18.60 -3.91 -7.58
CA SER A 114 19.00 -5.33 -7.71
C SER A 114 19.59 -5.87 -6.40
N ALA A 115 20.43 -5.09 -5.73
CA ALA A 115 21.02 -5.46 -4.44
C ALA A 115 19.95 -5.59 -3.34
N MET A 116 18.96 -4.68 -3.32
CA MET A 116 17.82 -4.75 -2.39
C MET A 116 17.03 -6.04 -2.57
N PHE A 117 16.65 -6.39 -3.80
CA PHE A 117 15.89 -7.61 -4.08
C PHE A 117 16.71 -8.88 -3.75
N ALA A 118 17.99 -8.91 -4.08
CA ALA A 118 18.88 -10.01 -3.73
C ALA A 118 19.00 -10.20 -2.21
N SER A 119 19.01 -9.11 -1.44
CA SER A 119 19.01 -9.15 0.02
C SER A 119 17.68 -9.65 0.58
N ALA A 120 16.56 -9.13 0.09
CA ALA A 120 15.21 -9.48 0.56
C ALA A 120 14.84 -10.95 0.27
N GLY A 121 15.33 -11.51 -0.84
CA GLY A 121 15.09 -12.91 -1.23
C GLY A 121 15.88 -13.95 -0.42
N ARG A 122 16.83 -13.55 0.44
CA ARG A 122 17.56 -14.51 1.28
C ARG A 122 16.62 -15.17 2.29
N SER A 123 16.82 -16.45 2.54
CA SER A 123 15.97 -17.24 3.44
C SER A 123 16.00 -16.78 4.90
N ASP A 124 17.11 -16.15 5.32
CA ASP A 124 17.32 -15.59 6.66
C ASP A 124 16.82 -14.15 6.81
N SER A 125 16.48 -13.49 5.70
CA SER A 125 15.95 -12.13 5.71
C SER A 125 14.51 -12.12 6.23
N ARG A 126 14.34 -11.79 7.51
CA ARG A 126 13.04 -11.61 8.16
C ARG A 126 12.77 -10.12 8.35
N MET A 127 11.81 -9.60 7.60
CA MET A 127 11.40 -8.21 7.72
C MET A 127 10.13 -8.14 8.58
N ARG A 128 10.35 -8.01 9.89
CA ARG A 128 9.23 -7.87 10.85
C ARG A 128 8.72 -6.43 10.84
N PRO A 129 7.40 -6.20 10.74
CA PRO A 129 6.84 -4.86 10.83
C PRO A 129 7.20 -4.13 12.14
N ASP A 130 7.25 -4.81 13.27
CA ASP A 130 7.63 -4.23 14.56
C ASP A 130 9.04 -3.61 14.53
N ASP A 131 10.00 -4.32 13.91
CA ASP A 131 11.39 -3.87 13.81
C ASP A 131 11.56 -2.75 12.78
N ALA A 132 10.64 -2.66 11.81
CA ALA A 132 10.68 -1.67 10.74
C ALA A 132 10.17 -0.28 11.16
N VAL A 133 9.42 -0.17 12.25
CA VAL A 133 8.77 1.09 12.69
C VAL A 133 9.75 2.26 12.76
N ALA A 134 10.91 2.08 13.42
CA ALA A 134 11.89 3.14 13.58
C ALA A 134 12.49 3.62 12.25
N GLY A 135 12.68 2.72 11.29
CA GLY A 135 13.22 3.03 9.95
C GLY A 135 12.21 3.61 8.96
N LEU A 136 10.91 3.63 9.32
CA LEU A 136 9.81 4.02 8.44
C LEU A 136 9.01 5.23 8.97
N ALA A 137 9.66 6.11 9.73
CA ALA A 137 9.02 7.30 10.30
C ALA A 137 8.35 8.19 9.23
N ASN A 138 9.00 8.38 8.05
CA ASN A 138 8.43 9.16 6.95
C ASN A 138 7.16 8.53 6.37
N PRO A 139 7.13 7.26 5.92
CA PRO A 139 5.91 6.60 5.47
C PRO A 139 4.78 6.61 6.51
N ILE A 140 5.09 6.42 7.79
CA ILE A 140 4.10 6.49 8.88
C ILE A 140 3.51 7.90 8.98
N ALA A 141 4.34 8.96 8.98
CA ALA A 141 3.86 10.34 9.04
C ALA A 141 3.01 10.70 7.82
N ASP A 142 3.37 10.22 6.63
CA ASP A 142 2.64 10.46 5.40
C ASP A 142 1.27 9.75 5.41
N ALA A 143 1.23 8.50 5.88
CA ALA A 143 -0.03 7.76 6.02
C ALA A 143 -0.95 8.41 7.07
N ARG A 144 -0.42 8.85 8.23
CA ARG A 144 -1.20 9.61 9.22
C ARG A 144 -1.82 10.87 8.64
N ALA A 145 -1.02 11.66 7.90
CA ALA A 145 -1.50 12.86 7.23
C ALA A 145 -2.57 12.55 6.17
N ALA A 146 -2.41 11.45 5.42
CA ALA A 146 -3.40 10.99 4.47
C ALA A 146 -4.73 10.64 5.15
N PHE A 147 -4.73 9.88 6.25
CA PHE A 147 -5.93 9.59 7.03
C PHE A 147 -6.59 10.86 7.56
N ALA A 148 -5.81 11.78 8.10
CA ALA A 148 -6.31 13.06 8.60
C ALA A 148 -6.96 13.89 7.48
N LEU A 149 -6.31 13.98 6.32
CA LEU A 149 -6.84 14.71 5.15
C LEU A 149 -8.14 14.08 4.64
N VAL A 150 -8.20 12.76 4.48
CA VAL A 150 -9.43 12.08 4.01
C VAL A 150 -10.59 12.35 4.97
N ARG A 151 -10.37 12.26 6.28
CA ARG A 151 -11.40 12.52 7.27
C ARG A 151 -11.83 13.98 7.33
N SER A 152 -10.89 14.92 7.20
CA SER A 152 -11.21 16.37 7.23
C SER A 152 -12.04 16.81 6.02
N ARG A 153 -11.95 16.11 4.89
CA ARG A 153 -12.70 16.37 3.66
C ARG A 153 -13.78 15.33 3.37
N ALA A 154 -14.18 14.56 4.37
CA ALA A 154 -15.11 13.44 4.23
C ALA A 154 -16.44 13.85 3.57
N THR A 155 -17.03 14.97 3.99
CA THR A 155 -18.27 15.51 3.41
C THR A 155 -18.10 15.86 1.94
N GLU A 156 -17.02 16.54 1.57
CA GLU A 156 -16.72 16.92 0.19
C GLU A 156 -16.59 15.69 -0.72
N TRP A 157 -15.95 14.63 -0.23
CA TRP A 157 -15.69 13.41 -0.99
C TRP A 157 -16.76 12.33 -0.83
N LYS A 158 -17.85 12.63 -0.10
CA LYS A 158 -18.92 11.68 0.22
C LYS A 158 -18.41 10.39 0.85
N VAL A 159 -17.47 10.53 1.79
CA VAL A 159 -16.82 9.45 2.55
C VAL A 159 -17.37 9.44 3.97
N ASP A 160 -17.60 8.26 4.52
CA ASP A 160 -17.84 8.07 5.94
C ASP A 160 -16.48 8.02 6.66
N PRO A 161 -16.16 8.98 7.55
CA PRO A 161 -14.87 9.01 8.24
C PRO A 161 -14.58 7.78 9.11
N ALA A 162 -15.62 7.01 9.47
CA ALA A 162 -15.49 5.75 10.20
C ALA A 162 -15.16 4.55 9.29
N ARG A 163 -15.27 4.69 7.97
CA ARG A 163 -15.05 3.62 6.99
C ARG A 163 -13.86 3.88 6.06
N VAL A 164 -12.81 4.48 6.61
CA VAL A 164 -11.54 4.73 5.89
C VAL A 164 -10.53 3.64 6.25
N GLY A 165 -10.19 2.80 5.28
CA GLY A 165 -9.17 1.76 5.41
C GLY A 165 -7.90 2.05 4.62
N MET A 166 -6.95 1.10 4.67
CA MET A 166 -5.70 1.21 3.93
C MET A 166 -5.34 -0.12 3.27
N ILE A 167 -4.99 -0.07 2.00
CA ILE A 167 -4.39 -1.17 1.24
C ILE A 167 -2.97 -0.81 0.85
N GLY A 168 -2.06 -1.75 0.97
CA GLY A 168 -0.69 -1.53 0.55
C GLY A 168 -0.09 -2.75 -0.12
N PHE A 169 0.86 -2.51 -1.00
CA PHE A 169 1.50 -3.49 -1.85
C PHE A 169 2.99 -3.59 -1.53
N SER A 170 3.54 -4.76 -1.23
CA SER A 170 4.98 -4.94 -0.95
C SER A 170 5.47 -3.96 0.14
N ALA A 171 6.34 -3.00 -0.18
CA ALA A 171 6.74 -1.93 0.75
C ALA A 171 5.54 -1.10 1.25
N GLY A 172 4.51 -0.91 0.42
CA GLY A 172 3.24 -0.31 0.83
C GLY A 172 2.46 -1.17 1.81
N ALA A 173 2.53 -2.50 1.70
CA ALA A 173 1.98 -3.42 2.70
C ALA A 173 2.71 -3.26 4.05
N MET A 174 4.03 -3.11 4.03
CA MET A 174 4.80 -2.78 5.23
C MET A 174 4.39 -1.41 5.79
N THR A 175 4.21 -0.38 4.94
CA THR A 175 3.70 0.94 5.35
C THR A 175 2.33 0.82 6.02
N THR A 176 1.42 0.01 5.47
CA THR A 176 0.11 -0.27 6.07
C THR A 176 0.25 -0.91 7.45
N MET A 177 1.13 -1.89 7.59
CA MET A 177 1.37 -2.58 8.86
C MET A 177 1.99 -1.65 9.91
N VAL A 178 3.09 -0.94 9.60
CA VAL A 178 3.74 -0.05 10.58
C VAL A 178 2.84 1.13 10.97
N THR A 179 2.00 1.62 10.05
CA THR A 179 0.99 2.65 10.38
C THR A 179 -0.03 2.10 11.38
N THR A 180 -0.50 0.88 11.19
CA THR A 180 -1.45 0.21 12.10
C THR A 180 -0.85 -0.01 13.48
N LEU A 181 0.43 -0.40 13.55
CA LEU A 181 1.12 -0.73 14.79
C LEU A 181 1.58 0.51 15.58
N ALA A 182 2.03 1.57 14.87
CA ALA A 182 2.73 2.70 15.50
C ALA A 182 1.97 4.04 15.43
N ALA A 183 0.85 4.12 14.71
CA ALA A 183 0.08 5.36 14.56
C ALA A 183 -1.38 5.18 15.04
N PRO A 184 -1.62 5.13 16.36
CA PRO A 184 -2.94 4.83 16.91
C PRO A 184 -4.00 5.88 16.55
N ASP A 185 -3.60 7.09 16.15
CA ASP A 185 -4.47 8.16 15.67
C ASP A 185 -4.89 7.99 14.20
N ALA A 186 -4.16 7.22 13.40
CA ALA A 186 -4.56 6.88 12.03
C ALA A 186 -5.85 6.05 11.99
N ARG A 187 -6.04 5.14 12.96
CA ARG A 187 -7.24 4.30 13.16
C ARG A 187 -7.87 3.81 11.85
N PRO A 188 -7.16 2.99 11.05
CA PRO A 188 -7.77 2.41 9.86
C PRO A 188 -8.98 1.56 10.26
N ALA A 189 -10.10 1.67 9.52
CA ALA A 189 -11.29 0.85 9.73
C ALA A 189 -11.06 -0.61 9.33
N PHE A 190 -10.18 -0.83 8.38
CA PHE A 190 -9.68 -2.11 7.91
C PHE A 190 -8.31 -1.94 7.25
N ILE A 191 -7.57 -3.02 7.11
CA ILE A 191 -6.28 -3.03 6.40
C ILE A 191 -6.20 -4.19 5.41
N ALA A 192 -5.41 -3.98 4.35
CA ALA A 192 -5.16 -5.03 3.37
C ALA A 192 -3.68 -5.03 2.93
N PRO A 193 -2.80 -5.76 3.65
CA PRO A 193 -1.43 -5.99 3.20
C PRO A 193 -1.40 -7.03 2.06
N ILE A 194 -0.98 -6.60 0.86
CA ILE A 194 -0.89 -7.43 -0.34
C ILE A 194 0.58 -7.74 -0.61
N TYR A 195 0.92 -9.02 -0.72
CA TYR A 195 2.29 -9.56 -0.86
C TYR A 195 3.33 -8.83 -0.01
N GLY A 196 2.99 -8.67 1.29
CA GLY A 196 3.88 -8.16 2.32
C GLY A 196 4.49 -9.28 3.17
N SER A 197 5.26 -8.88 4.18
CA SER A 197 5.79 -9.81 5.18
C SER A 197 4.65 -10.48 5.95
N MET A 198 4.75 -11.79 6.13
CA MET A 198 3.85 -12.60 6.97
C MET A 198 4.48 -12.94 8.33
N GLU A 199 5.53 -12.24 8.74
CA GLU A 199 6.13 -12.42 10.07
C GLU A 199 5.17 -12.00 11.18
N ALA A 200 5.23 -12.71 12.30
CA ALA A 200 4.42 -12.40 13.48
C ALA A 200 4.75 -11.01 14.05
N VAL A 201 3.72 -10.34 14.54
CA VAL A 201 3.81 -9.02 15.16
C VAL A 201 3.09 -9.01 16.51
N LYS A 202 3.37 -8.02 17.34
CA LYS A 202 2.55 -7.74 18.52
C LYS A 202 1.28 -6.99 18.09
N VAL A 203 0.16 -7.70 18.05
CA VAL A 203 -1.12 -7.16 17.58
C VAL A 203 -1.74 -6.25 18.65
N PRO A 204 -2.07 -4.98 18.35
CA PRO A 204 -2.78 -4.11 19.28
C PRO A 204 -4.18 -4.63 19.58
N ALA A 205 -4.68 -4.42 20.79
CA ALA A 205 -6.01 -4.88 21.20
C ALA A 205 -7.15 -4.31 20.33
N ASN A 206 -6.94 -3.12 19.74
CA ASN A 206 -7.88 -2.45 18.84
C ASN A 206 -7.48 -2.57 17.37
N ALA A 207 -6.63 -3.53 17.00
CA ALA A 207 -6.24 -3.75 15.61
C ALA A 207 -7.47 -3.94 14.71
N PRO A 208 -7.47 -3.36 13.50
CA PRO A 208 -8.60 -3.46 12.58
C PRO A 208 -8.73 -4.87 11.99
N PRO A 209 -9.89 -5.22 11.41
CA PRO A 209 -10.00 -6.36 10.51
C PRO A 209 -8.95 -6.29 9.40
N MET A 210 -8.38 -7.45 9.03
CA MET A 210 -7.32 -7.57 8.04
C MET A 210 -7.71 -8.52 6.91
N PHE A 211 -7.46 -8.10 5.66
CA PHE A 211 -7.53 -8.93 4.47
C PHE A 211 -6.12 -9.06 3.89
N ALA A 212 -5.51 -10.23 3.92
CA ALA A 212 -4.14 -10.43 3.48
C ALA A 212 -4.06 -11.32 2.22
N VAL A 213 -3.10 -11.04 1.35
CA VAL A 213 -2.88 -11.81 0.11
C VAL A 213 -1.40 -12.08 -0.08
N LEU A 214 -1.08 -13.31 -0.50
CA LEU A 214 0.25 -13.73 -0.89
C LEU A 214 0.17 -14.72 -2.07
N ALA A 215 1.21 -14.80 -2.89
CA ALA A 215 1.40 -15.90 -3.83
C ALA A 215 2.40 -16.91 -3.27
N ALA A 216 2.11 -18.21 -3.42
CA ALA A 216 2.98 -19.28 -2.93
C ALA A 216 4.32 -19.35 -3.69
N ASP A 217 4.39 -18.75 -4.87
CA ASP A 217 5.59 -18.61 -5.70
C ASP A 217 6.26 -17.22 -5.58
N ASP A 218 5.91 -16.43 -4.54
CA ASP A 218 6.54 -15.13 -4.30
C ASP A 218 8.01 -15.31 -3.86
N PRO A 219 9.00 -14.82 -4.64
CA PRO A 219 10.42 -15.05 -4.33
C PRO A 219 10.91 -14.30 -3.10
N LEU A 220 10.15 -13.34 -2.56
CA LEU A 220 10.54 -12.53 -1.40
C LEU A 220 9.90 -13.03 -0.09
N PHE A 221 8.66 -13.48 -0.13
CA PHE A 221 7.86 -13.75 1.08
C PHE A 221 7.31 -15.18 1.16
N ALA A 222 7.32 -15.96 0.08
CA ALA A 222 6.93 -17.37 0.15
C ALA A 222 7.82 -18.18 1.09
N HIS A 223 7.27 -19.25 1.65
CA HIS A 223 7.98 -20.21 2.52
C HIS A 223 8.56 -19.64 3.83
N LYS A 224 8.12 -18.44 4.25
CA LYS A 224 8.53 -17.79 5.52
C LYS A 224 7.50 -17.96 6.65
N GLY A 225 6.48 -18.78 6.43
CA GLY A 225 5.39 -19.02 7.39
C GLY A 225 4.30 -17.94 7.30
N PHE A 226 3.31 -18.04 8.20
CA PHE A 226 2.13 -17.16 8.25
C PHE A 226 1.91 -16.58 9.64
N GLY A 227 2.99 -16.29 10.36
CA GLY A 227 2.95 -15.82 11.74
C GLY A 227 2.10 -14.54 11.93
N LEU A 228 1.97 -13.70 10.92
CA LEU A 228 1.08 -12.54 10.94
C LEU A 228 -0.40 -12.96 11.08
N ILE A 229 -0.80 -13.99 10.34
CA ILE A 229 -2.17 -14.50 10.37
C ILE A 229 -2.47 -15.13 11.73
N ASP A 230 -1.55 -15.98 12.21
CA ASP A 230 -1.64 -16.61 13.53
C ASP A 230 -1.71 -15.58 14.66
N ALA A 231 -0.93 -14.48 14.55
CA ALA A 231 -0.92 -13.40 15.53
C ALA A 231 -2.28 -12.67 15.57
N TRP A 232 -2.88 -12.37 14.40
CA TRP A 232 -4.21 -11.74 14.32
C TRP A 232 -5.29 -12.61 14.91
N GLN A 233 -5.31 -13.90 14.59
CA GLN A 233 -6.25 -14.89 15.14
C GLN A 233 -6.09 -15.02 16.66
N THR A 234 -4.86 -15.15 17.15
CA THR A 234 -4.57 -15.25 18.60
C THR A 234 -5.02 -14.02 19.37
N ALA A 235 -4.92 -12.83 18.75
CA ALA A 235 -5.43 -11.58 19.32
C ALA A 235 -6.96 -11.44 19.23
N GLY A 236 -7.68 -12.43 18.69
CA GLY A 236 -9.13 -12.38 18.50
C GLY A 236 -9.57 -11.32 17.48
N ARG A 237 -8.68 -10.94 16.54
CA ARG A 237 -9.00 -9.94 15.52
C ARG A 237 -9.43 -10.61 14.22
N PRO A 238 -10.47 -10.09 13.54
CA PRO A 238 -10.90 -10.65 12.26
C PRO A 238 -9.79 -10.62 11.23
N VAL A 239 -9.57 -11.73 10.55
CA VAL A 239 -8.59 -11.86 9.47
C VAL A 239 -9.10 -12.80 8.39
N GLU A 240 -8.92 -12.39 7.15
CA GLU A 240 -9.08 -13.25 5.97
C GLU A 240 -7.76 -13.27 5.20
N PHE A 241 -7.32 -14.46 4.78
CA PHE A 241 -6.06 -14.65 4.08
C PHE A 241 -6.24 -15.50 2.83
N HIS A 242 -5.72 -15.02 1.71
CA HIS A 242 -5.70 -15.72 0.44
C HIS A 242 -4.28 -16.05 0.01
N LEU A 243 -3.94 -17.32 -0.06
CA LEU A 243 -2.70 -17.82 -0.64
C LEU A 243 -2.98 -18.35 -2.04
N TYR A 244 -2.55 -17.60 -3.06
CA TYR A 244 -2.66 -18.01 -4.46
C TYR A 244 -1.48 -18.88 -4.87
N GLU A 245 -1.73 -19.94 -5.65
CA GLU A 245 -0.68 -20.87 -6.11
C GLU A 245 0.39 -20.11 -6.91
N LYS A 246 -0.05 -19.24 -7.81
CA LYS A 246 0.84 -18.49 -8.73
C LYS A 246 0.46 -17.02 -8.81
N GLY A 247 1.47 -16.19 -8.81
CA GLY A 247 1.36 -14.72 -8.93
C GLY A 247 2.75 -14.08 -8.99
N GLY A 248 3.72 -14.72 -8.34
CA GLY A 248 5.04 -14.13 -8.09
C GLY A 248 4.93 -12.95 -7.13
N HIS A 249 5.85 -11.99 -7.26
CA HIS A 249 5.81 -10.73 -6.51
C HIS A 249 5.39 -9.57 -7.42
N GLY A 250 4.66 -8.58 -6.88
CA GLY A 250 4.30 -7.36 -7.61
C GLY A 250 3.21 -7.57 -8.67
N PHE A 251 2.23 -8.44 -8.42
CA PHE A 251 1.18 -8.75 -9.40
C PHE A 251 0.06 -7.70 -9.49
N GLY A 252 0.07 -6.61 -8.71
CA GLY A 252 -0.94 -5.55 -8.77
C GLY A 252 -2.37 -6.09 -8.67
N LEU A 253 -3.24 -5.77 -9.63
CA LEU A 253 -4.61 -6.30 -9.73
C LEU A 253 -4.67 -7.77 -10.17
N GLY A 254 -3.54 -8.46 -10.26
CA GLY A 254 -3.43 -9.85 -10.69
C GLY A 254 -2.70 -10.00 -12.01
N LYS A 255 -1.93 -11.07 -12.13
CA LYS A 255 -1.13 -11.39 -13.32
C LYS A 255 -1.89 -12.36 -14.21
N LYS A 256 -2.11 -11.98 -15.47
CA LYS A 256 -2.78 -12.83 -16.45
C LYS A 256 -2.05 -14.19 -16.60
N GLY A 257 -2.82 -15.27 -16.65
CA GLY A 257 -2.28 -16.62 -16.76
C GLY A 257 -1.78 -17.23 -15.43
N THR A 258 -2.10 -16.57 -14.29
CA THR A 258 -1.85 -17.09 -12.94
C THR A 258 -3.16 -17.20 -12.15
N THR A 259 -3.11 -17.66 -10.90
CA THR A 259 -4.28 -17.74 -10.03
C THR A 259 -4.60 -16.44 -9.29
N SER A 260 -3.69 -15.45 -9.33
CA SER A 260 -3.81 -14.19 -8.57
C SER A 260 -4.94 -13.22 -8.98
N PRO A 261 -5.51 -13.18 -10.22
CA PRO A 261 -6.49 -12.17 -10.60
C PRO A 261 -7.78 -12.14 -9.75
N GLY A 262 -8.08 -13.22 -9.02
CA GLY A 262 -9.28 -13.31 -8.18
C GLY A 262 -9.25 -12.48 -6.90
N TRP A 263 -8.08 -12.05 -6.43
CA TRP A 263 -7.94 -11.43 -5.12
C TRP A 263 -8.74 -10.13 -4.96
N PHE A 264 -8.78 -9.28 -6.00
CA PHE A 264 -9.46 -7.99 -5.92
C PHE A 264 -10.97 -8.15 -5.76
N SER A 265 -11.58 -9.12 -6.46
CA SER A 265 -13.00 -9.45 -6.29
C SER A 265 -13.27 -10.02 -4.89
N ALA A 266 -12.40 -10.86 -4.37
CA ALA A 266 -12.50 -11.39 -3.01
C ALA A 266 -12.40 -10.24 -1.97
N PHE A 267 -11.48 -9.29 -2.15
CA PHE A 267 -11.37 -8.11 -1.28
C PHE A 267 -12.66 -7.27 -1.28
N VAL A 268 -13.25 -7.00 -2.44
CA VAL A 268 -14.50 -6.24 -2.52
C VAL A 268 -15.65 -7.00 -1.85
N SER A 269 -15.75 -8.32 -2.06
CA SER A 269 -16.74 -9.16 -1.39
C SER A 269 -16.55 -9.18 0.13
N TRP A 270 -15.30 -9.21 0.59
CA TRP A 270 -14.97 -9.13 2.00
C TRP A 270 -15.35 -7.78 2.63
N LEU A 271 -15.13 -6.67 1.91
CA LEU A 271 -15.58 -5.34 2.36
C LEU A 271 -17.10 -5.28 2.52
N ASP A 272 -17.84 -5.86 1.56
CA ASP A 272 -19.30 -5.90 1.59
C ASP A 272 -19.82 -6.76 2.75
N ALA A 273 -19.29 -7.97 2.91
CA ALA A 273 -19.66 -8.90 3.97
C ALA A 273 -19.42 -8.30 5.38
N ASN A 274 -18.37 -7.49 5.54
CA ASN A 274 -18.06 -6.78 6.79
C ASN A 274 -18.83 -5.45 6.95
N GLY A 275 -19.74 -5.12 6.03
CA GLY A 275 -20.61 -3.94 6.11
C GLY A 275 -19.94 -2.60 5.74
N PHE A 276 -18.72 -2.63 5.21
CA PHE A 276 -18.03 -1.41 4.78
C PHE A 276 -18.66 -0.75 3.54
N LEU A 277 -19.36 -1.51 2.68
CA LEU A 277 -19.94 -1.01 1.44
C LEU A 277 -21.44 -0.64 1.53
N LYS A 278 -22.04 -0.73 2.72
CA LYS A 278 -23.44 -0.33 2.90
C LYS A 278 -23.59 1.18 2.66
N PRO A 279 -24.57 1.62 1.86
CA PRO A 279 -24.85 3.04 1.71
C PRO A 279 -25.04 3.71 3.09
N THR A 280 -24.53 4.92 3.25
CA THR A 280 -24.87 5.77 4.40
C THR A 280 -26.36 6.10 4.30
N GLN A 281 -27.13 5.70 5.32
CA GLN A 281 -28.54 6.06 5.41
C GLN A 281 -28.70 7.58 5.59
#